data_ad623bb4466b9b0b54225c66fdcc7c3e
#
_entry.id   ad623bb4466b9b0b54225c66fdcc7c3e
#
_cell.length_a   1.000
_cell.length_b   1.000
_cell.length_c   1.000
_cell.angle_alpha   90.00
_cell.angle_beta   90.00
_cell.angle_gamma   90.00
#
_symmetry.space_group_name_H-M   'P 1'
#
loop_
_entity.id
_entity.type
_entity.pdbx_description
1 polymer ?
#
loop_
_entity_poly.entity_id
_entity_poly.type
_entity_poly.pdbx_seq_one_letter_code
_entity_poly.pdbx_strand_id
1 'polypeptide(L)'
;MKKWSYLAVFMIMVTFAGIVLASVDPDPAILKVALLPDENASTIIKKNENLKVYLEKQLGKKIELVVTTDYSSMIEAMRHGRLDLGYFGPLSYVLAKSKSDIEAFACLSESGNTTYNSVIIANANAGINSLEDIAGKDMAYGDTASTSSHLIPKSMLAEKGLINARDYNEHFLGAHDAVALTVQNGKAQAGGLSKIIFETLVEKGMIDPTKVKVIAVSKPFPQYPWAMRSNLDPELKKRIRSAFLDMKDPEVLKGFKGATGFGPMCDKDYDIVRDLAKVLNLDLARM
;
A
#
# COMPACT_ATOMS: atom_id res chain seq x y z
N MET A 1 -14.88 -0.26 84.83
CA MET A 1 -14.22 -1.00 83.71
C MET A 1 -14.73 -0.39 82.41
N LYS A 2 -13.98 0.58 81.81
CA LYS A 2 -14.34 1.23 80.51
C LYS A 2 -13.59 0.60 79.42
N LYS A 3 -14.33 0.00 78.39
CA LYS A 3 -13.76 -0.51 77.16
C LYS A 3 -13.65 0.63 76.15
N TRP A 4 -12.44 0.91 75.70
CA TRP A 4 -12.18 1.85 74.60
C TRP A 4 -12.17 1.04 73.32
N SER A 5 -13.08 1.37 72.40
CA SER A 5 -13.12 0.89 71.06
C SER A 5 -12.31 1.84 70.17
N TYR A 6 -11.21 1.35 69.59
CA TYR A 6 -10.44 2.07 68.56
C TYR A 6 -11.11 1.88 67.21
N LEU A 7 -11.67 2.93 66.64
CA LEU A 7 -12.18 2.99 65.29
C LEU A 7 -10.99 3.33 64.37
N ALA A 8 -10.50 2.31 63.64
CA ALA A 8 -9.46 2.52 62.62
C ALA A 8 -10.14 3.02 61.33
N VAL A 9 -9.93 4.30 61.03
CA VAL A 9 -10.33 4.88 59.73
C VAL A 9 -9.29 4.47 58.69
N PHE A 10 -9.66 3.56 57.80
CA PHE A 10 -8.83 3.19 56.63
C PHE A 10 -9.10 4.19 55.52
N MET A 11 -8.17 5.14 55.33
CA MET A 11 -8.21 6.13 54.24
C MET A 11 -7.70 5.47 52.96
N ILE A 12 -8.62 5.03 52.09
CA ILE A 12 -8.27 4.51 50.77
C ILE A 12 -7.84 5.67 49.89
N MET A 13 -6.53 5.79 49.67
CA MET A 13 -5.94 6.73 48.73
C MET A 13 -6.09 6.14 47.33
N VAL A 14 -7.16 6.52 46.61
CA VAL A 14 -7.33 6.17 45.16
C VAL A 14 -6.37 7.05 44.39
N THR A 15 -5.22 6.50 44.02
CA THR A 15 -4.31 7.11 43.04
C THR A 15 -4.95 7.00 41.66
N PHE A 16 -5.53 8.07 41.19
CA PHE A 16 -5.88 8.22 39.78
C PHE A 16 -4.57 8.25 38.98
N ALA A 17 -4.12 7.10 38.51
CA ALA A 17 -3.11 7.02 37.46
C ALA A 17 -3.77 7.52 36.16
N GLY A 18 -3.66 8.82 35.91
CA GLY A 18 -4.06 9.40 34.64
C GLY A 18 -3.26 8.71 33.54
N ILE A 19 -3.93 7.94 32.67
CA ILE A 19 -3.35 7.46 31.42
C ILE A 19 -3.08 8.72 30.59
N VAL A 20 -1.86 9.23 30.65
CA VAL A 20 -1.38 10.24 29.70
C VAL A 20 -1.29 9.52 28.37
N LEU A 21 -2.33 9.62 27.56
CA LEU A 21 -2.24 9.32 26.14
C LEU A 21 -1.18 10.27 25.60
N ALA A 22 0.03 9.76 25.38
CA ALA A 22 1.09 10.54 24.74
C ALA A 22 0.53 11.04 23.40
N SER A 23 0.28 12.34 23.29
CA SER A 23 -0.12 12.96 22.04
C SER A 23 1.02 12.76 21.04
N VAL A 24 0.69 12.25 19.85
CA VAL A 24 1.68 12.11 18.77
C VAL A 24 2.18 13.51 18.41
N ASP A 25 3.51 13.70 18.40
CA ASP A 25 4.15 14.99 18.14
C ASP A 25 3.72 15.52 16.75
N PRO A 26 3.13 16.72 16.66
CA PRO A 26 2.71 17.29 15.38
C PRO A 26 3.88 17.77 14.51
N ASP A 27 5.06 18.04 15.08
CA ASP A 27 6.26 18.48 14.35
C ASP A 27 7.52 17.67 14.71
N PRO A 28 7.52 16.35 14.47
CA PRO A 28 8.60 15.47 14.90
C PRO A 28 9.95 15.85 14.26
N ALA A 29 11.03 15.69 15.03
CA ALA A 29 12.39 15.92 14.51
C ALA A 29 12.81 14.89 13.47
N ILE A 30 12.24 13.68 13.52
CA ILE A 30 12.44 12.58 12.58
C ILE A 30 11.09 12.22 11.99
N LEU A 31 10.92 12.34 10.67
CA LEU A 31 9.73 11.88 9.97
C LEU A 31 9.88 10.40 9.59
N LYS A 32 8.97 9.57 10.05
CA LYS A 32 8.90 8.15 9.70
C LYS A 32 8.04 7.98 8.46
N VAL A 33 8.68 7.58 7.38
CA VAL A 33 8.10 7.48 6.04
C VAL A 33 7.99 6.00 5.67
N ALA A 34 6.78 5.48 5.68
CA ALA A 34 6.53 4.10 5.29
C ALA A 34 6.46 3.95 3.77
N LEU A 35 7.10 2.91 3.28
CA LEU A 35 7.05 2.47 1.89
C LEU A 35 6.27 1.16 1.83
N LEU A 36 5.34 1.06 0.89
CA LEU A 36 4.50 -0.12 0.71
C LEU A 36 5.37 -1.36 0.45
N PRO A 37 5.18 -2.47 1.17
CA PRO A 37 5.94 -3.71 0.97
C PRO A 37 5.42 -4.53 -0.22
N ASP A 38 5.35 -3.91 -1.41
CA ASP A 38 4.82 -4.49 -2.64
C ASP A 38 5.86 -5.25 -3.50
N GLU A 39 7.13 -5.09 -3.17
CA GLU A 39 8.28 -5.80 -3.72
C GLU A 39 9.26 -6.19 -2.58
N ASN A 40 10.40 -6.76 -2.93
CA ASN A 40 11.47 -7.05 -1.95
C ASN A 40 11.91 -5.77 -1.20
N ALA A 41 11.96 -5.83 0.14
CA ALA A 41 12.22 -4.68 1.01
C ALA A 41 13.54 -3.95 0.69
N SER A 42 14.63 -4.67 0.39
CA SER A 42 15.90 -4.04 0.03
C SER A 42 15.82 -3.28 -1.30
N THR A 43 15.05 -3.78 -2.25
CA THR A 43 14.77 -3.11 -3.53
C THR A 43 13.99 -1.81 -3.29
N ILE A 44 12.95 -1.86 -2.44
CA ILE A 44 12.12 -0.69 -2.10
C ILE A 44 12.96 0.40 -1.45
N ILE A 45 13.76 0.07 -0.43
CA ILE A 45 14.63 1.03 0.25
C ILE A 45 15.60 1.67 -0.74
N LYS A 46 16.31 0.85 -1.53
CA LYS A 46 17.28 1.34 -2.51
C LYS A 46 16.67 2.28 -3.55
N LYS A 47 15.47 1.99 -4.04
CA LYS A 47 14.75 2.86 -4.99
C LYS A 47 14.42 4.24 -4.39
N ASN A 48 14.20 4.32 -3.07
CA ASN A 48 13.73 5.52 -2.38
C ASN A 48 14.83 6.28 -1.64
N GLU A 49 16.10 5.87 -1.73
CA GLU A 49 17.20 6.56 -1.04
C GLU A 49 17.39 8.00 -1.53
N ASN A 50 17.28 8.24 -2.85
CA ASN A 50 17.36 9.58 -3.40
C ASN A 50 16.17 10.45 -2.98
N LEU A 51 14.96 9.88 -2.88
CA LEU A 51 13.79 10.58 -2.34
C LEU A 51 14.01 10.97 -0.88
N LYS A 52 14.57 10.08 -0.07
CA LYS A 52 14.91 10.37 1.33
C LYS A 52 15.85 11.59 1.43
N VAL A 53 16.98 11.56 0.72
CA VAL A 53 17.97 12.65 0.72
C VAL A 53 17.34 13.97 0.26
N TYR A 54 16.51 13.92 -0.78
CA TYR A 54 15.77 15.08 -1.27
C TYR A 54 14.83 15.65 -0.20
N LEU A 55 14.01 14.80 0.45
CA LEU A 55 13.08 15.24 1.48
C LEU A 55 13.80 15.80 2.72
N GLU A 56 14.92 15.20 3.15
CA GLU A 56 15.74 15.73 4.23
C GLU A 56 16.21 17.15 3.95
N LYS A 57 16.66 17.40 2.71
CA LYS A 57 17.09 18.72 2.26
C LYS A 57 15.93 19.72 2.22
N GLN A 58 14.78 19.36 1.68
CA GLN A 58 13.62 20.24 1.52
C GLN A 58 12.94 20.56 2.85
N LEU A 59 12.89 19.59 3.76
CA LEU A 59 12.16 19.73 5.02
C LEU A 59 13.04 20.13 6.20
N GLY A 60 14.38 20.02 6.07
CA GLY A 60 15.30 20.26 7.18
C GLY A 60 15.09 19.31 8.35
N LYS A 61 14.58 18.11 8.09
CA LYS A 61 14.27 17.05 9.07
C LYS A 61 14.95 15.76 8.66
N LYS A 62 15.25 14.89 9.62
CA LYS A 62 15.68 13.53 9.32
C LYS A 62 14.52 12.70 8.80
N ILE A 63 14.78 11.83 7.82
CA ILE A 63 13.82 10.89 7.26
C ILE A 63 14.25 9.46 7.63
N GLU A 64 13.36 8.73 8.26
CA GLU A 64 13.50 7.29 8.51
C GLU A 64 12.58 6.54 7.56
N LEU A 65 13.16 5.80 6.60
CA LEU A 65 12.39 4.94 5.72
C LEU A 65 12.04 3.65 6.47
N VAL A 66 10.75 3.30 6.42
CA VAL A 66 10.19 2.10 7.08
C VAL A 66 9.56 1.21 6.02
N VAL A 67 9.91 -0.06 5.99
CA VAL A 67 9.21 -1.10 5.22
C VAL A 67 8.70 -2.13 6.21
N THR A 68 7.38 -2.31 6.25
CA THR A 68 6.72 -3.28 7.14
C THR A 68 6.73 -4.69 6.52
N THR A 69 6.34 -5.70 7.29
CA THR A 69 6.28 -7.10 6.82
C THR A 69 5.19 -7.33 5.77
N ASP A 70 4.09 -6.60 5.90
CA ASP A 70 2.90 -6.69 5.03
C ASP A 70 2.10 -5.38 5.05
N TYR A 71 1.09 -5.28 4.23
CA TYR A 71 0.24 -4.09 4.09
C TYR A 71 -0.57 -3.82 5.36
N SER A 72 -1.07 -4.85 6.02
CA SER A 72 -1.85 -4.71 7.26
C SER A 72 -0.99 -4.13 8.39
N SER A 73 0.25 -4.56 8.51
CA SER A 73 1.22 -4.01 9.48
C SER A 73 1.48 -2.52 9.24
N MET A 74 1.54 -2.08 7.96
CA MET A 74 1.68 -0.67 7.62
C MET A 74 0.43 0.14 7.99
N ILE A 75 -0.76 -0.39 7.69
CA ILE A 75 -2.06 0.22 8.06
C ILE A 75 -2.14 0.39 9.58
N GLU A 76 -1.83 -0.65 10.36
CA GLU A 76 -1.86 -0.60 11.82
C GLU A 76 -0.79 0.33 12.41
N ALA A 77 0.42 0.38 11.82
CA ALA A 77 1.44 1.33 12.25
C ALA A 77 1.00 2.79 12.04
N MET A 78 0.32 3.08 10.93
CA MET A 78 -0.27 4.39 10.66
C MET A 78 -1.40 4.71 11.65
N ARG A 79 -2.29 3.76 11.91
CA ARG A 79 -3.40 3.90 12.87
C ARG A 79 -2.92 4.25 14.27
N HIS A 80 -1.80 3.69 14.69
CA HIS A 80 -1.19 3.93 16.00
C HIS A 80 -0.25 5.14 16.05
N GLY A 81 -0.19 5.97 15.00
CA GLY A 81 0.67 7.16 14.95
C GLY A 81 2.16 6.84 14.98
N ARG A 82 2.55 5.62 14.59
CA ARG A 82 3.95 5.19 14.49
C ARG A 82 4.63 5.61 13.19
N LEU A 83 3.86 6.12 12.25
CA LEU A 83 4.29 6.60 10.94
C LEU A 83 3.74 8.02 10.74
N ASP A 84 4.49 8.85 10.04
CA ASP A 84 4.10 10.23 9.72
C ASP A 84 3.59 10.35 8.28
N LEU A 85 4.28 9.67 7.35
CA LEU A 85 3.91 9.58 5.94
C LEU A 85 3.86 8.12 5.52
N GLY A 86 3.07 7.83 4.48
CA GLY A 86 3.04 6.51 3.86
C GLY A 86 2.79 6.58 2.36
N TYR A 87 3.52 5.75 1.61
CA TYR A 87 3.24 5.44 0.22
C TYR A 87 2.39 4.18 0.18
N PHE A 88 1.11 4.32 -0.13
CA PHE A 88 0.12 3.25 -0.10
C PHE A 88 -0.28 2.78 -1.49
N GLY A 89 -0.75 1.55 -1.61
CA GLY A 89 -1.63 1.18 -2.73
C GLY A 89 -3.03 1.79 -2.54
N PRO A 90 -3.82 1.98 -3.59
CA PRO A 90 -5.14 2.60 -3.46
C PRO A 90 -6.07 1.90 -2.46
N LEU A 91 -6.15 0.56 -2.46
CA LEU A 91 -6.97 -0.19 -1.49
C LEU A 91 -6.41 -0.10 -0.07
N SER A 92 -5.10 -0.27 0.12
CA SER A 92 -4.48 -0.14 1.44
C SER A 92 -4.60 1.27 2.01
N TYR A 93 -4.62 2.31 1.15
CA TYR A 93 -4.95 3.67 1.57
C TYR A 93 -6.40 3.78 2.06
N VAL A 94 -7.36 3.24 1.30
CA VAL A 94 -8.78 3.24 1.70
C VAL A 94 -8.97 2.54 3.04
N LEU A 95 -8.30 1.40 3.25
CA LEU A 95 -8.31 0.68 4.53
C LEU A 95 -7.67 1.50 5.66
N ALA A 96 -6.50 2.10 5.42
CA ALA A 96 -5.84 2.95 6.41
C ALA A 96 -6.68 4.19 6.75
N LYS A 97 -7.30 4.83 5.74
CA LYS A 97 -8.19 5.99 5.92
C LYS A 97 -9.43 5.65 6.74
N SER A 98 -9.96 4.44 6.61
CA SER A 98 -11.12 4.00 7.43
C SER A 98 -10.78 3.78 8.91
N LYS A 99 -9.49 3.58 9.23
CA LYS A 99 -9.00 3.24 10.59
C LYS A 99 -8.19 4.36 11.23
N SER A 100 -7.79 5.39 10.48
CA SER A 100 -6.91 6.47 10.93
C SER A 100 -7.22 7.79 10.24
N ASP A 101 -6.89 8.90 10.91
CA ASP A 101 -7.04 10.22 10.32
C ASP A 101 -5.79 10.58 9.51
N ILE A 102 -5.83 10.23 8.23
CA ILE A 102 -4.79 10.51 7.25
C ILE A 102 -5.37 11.22 6.03
N GLU A 103 -4.53 11.94 5.29
CA GLU A 103 -4.91 12.61 4.06
C GLU A 103 -3.98 12.25 2.90
N ALA A 104 -4.53 11.80 1.78
CA ALA A 104 -3.79 11.68 0.54
C ALA A 104 -3.48 13.08 -0.02
N PHE A 105 -2.27 13.26 -0.56
CA PHE A 105 -1.87 14.59 -1.01
C PHE A 105 -1.11 14.61 -2.34
N ALA A 106 -0.48 13.51 -2.74
CA ALA A 106 0.28 13.41 -3.98
C ALA A 106 0.29 11.96 -4.49
N CYS A 107 0.56 11.80 -5.76
CA CYS A 107 0.87 10.51 -6.37
C CYS A 107 1.89 10.70 -7.50
N LEU A 108 2.49 9.61 -7.98
CA LEU A 108 3.34 9.67 -9.17
C LEU A 108 2.54 10.13 -10.40
N SER A 109 3.19 10.90 -11.27
CA SER A 109 2.61 11.40 -12.50
C SER A 109 3.54 11.13 -13.68
N GLU A 110 2.98 10.58 -14.75
CA GLU A 110 3.64 10.44 -16.04
C GLU A 110 3.03 11.42 -17.04
N SER A 111 3.73 12.52 -17.31
CA SER A 111 3.26 13.59 -18.23
C SER A 111 1.84 14.11 -17.89
N GLY A 112 1.54 14.24 -16.59
CA GLY A 112 0.22 14.66 -16.10
C GLY A 112 -0.78 13.54 -15.86
N ASN A 113 -0.52 12.32 -16.33
CA ASN A 113 -1.35 11.17 -16.03
C ASN A 113 -1.05 10.63 -14.62
N THR A 114 -2.10 10.48 -13.82
CA THR A 114 -2.06 10.00 -12.43
C THR A 114 -2.81 8.68 -12.26
N THR A 115 -2.79 7.84 -13.29
CA THR A 115 -3.41 6.51 -13.27
C THR A 115 -2.41 5.42 -13.61
N TYR A 116 -2.74 4.18 -13.26
CA TYR A 116 -1.97 3.00 -13.59
C TYR A 116 -2.90 1.80 -13.90
N ASN A 117 -2.33 0.71 -14.39
CA ASN A 117 -3.06 -0.51 -14.74
C ASN A 117 -2.57 -1.72 -13.92
N SER A 118 -3.47 -2.65 -13.68
CA SER A 118 -3.17 -4.01 -13.30
C SER A 118 -3.06 -4.89 -14.57
N VAL A 119 -2.29 -5.97 -14.47
CA VAL A 119 -2.26 -7.03 -15.47
C VAL A 119 -2.57 -8.37 -14.84
N ILE A 120 -3.19 -9.25 -15.62
CA ILE A 120 -3.22 -10.68 -15.35
C ILE A 120 -2.24 -11.34 -16.29
N ILE A 121 -1.29 -12.07 -15.71
CA ILE A 121 -0.26 -12.83 -16.39
C ILE A 121 -0.55 -14.32 -16.30
N ALA A 122 -0.06 -15.10 -17.25
CA ALA A 122 -0.14 -16.55 -17.23
C ALA A 122 1.20 -17.18 -17.59
N ASN A 123 1.47 -18.37 -17.05
CA ASN A 123 2.58 -19.19 -17.50
C ASN A 123 2.36 -19.61 -18.98
N ALA A 124 3.38 -19.46 -19.80
CA ALA A 124 3.29 -19.70 -21.24
C ALA A 124 2.83 -21.12 -21.60
N ASN A 125 3.15 -22.09 -20.73
CA ASN A 125 2.83 -23.51 -20.93
C ASN A 125 1.50 -23.94 -20.26
N ALA A 126 0.76 -23.02 -19.59
CA ALA A 126 -0.46 -23.36 -18.88
C ALA A 126 -1.71 -23.51 -19.76
N GLY A 127 -1.60 -23.22 -21.06
CA GLY A 127 -2.74 -23.29 -21.99
C GLY A 127 -3.77 -22.17 -21.80
N ILE A 128 -3.47 -21.12 -21.02
CA ILE A 128 -4.36 -20.00 -20.73
C ILE A 128 -4.16 -18.92 -21.78
N ASN A 129 -5.19 -18.54 -22.53
CA ASN A 129 -5.17 -17.49 -23.56
C ASN A 129 -6.21 -16.38 -23.28
N SER A 130 -7.17 -16.64 -22.42
CA SER A 130 -8.22 -15.72 -21.99
C SER A 130 -8.43 -15.80 -20.48
N LEU A 131 -9.24 -14.90 -19.91
CA LEU A 131 -9.59 -14.94 -18.48
C LEU A 131 -10.42 -16.17 -18.16
N GLU A 132 -11.26 -16.61 -19.06
CA GLU A 132 -12.14 -17.78 -18.91
C GLU A 132 -11.34 -19.09 -18.75
N ASP A 133 -10.13 -19.18 -19.34
CA ASP A 133 -9.24 -20.34 -19.23
C ASP A 133 -8.64 -20.52 -17.81
N ILE A 134 -8.83 -19.54 -16.93
CA ILE A 134 -8.41 -19.61 -15.50
C ILE A 134 -9.32 -20.55 -14.71
N ALA A 135 -10.49 -20.96 -15.26
CA ALA A 135 -11.34 -21.94 -14.63
C ALA A 135 -10.56 -23.23 -14.33
N GLY A 136 -10.66 -23.72 -13.07
CA GLY A 136 -9.96 -24.90 -12.59
C GLY A 136 -8.46 -24.72 -12.34
N LYS A 137 -7.93 -23.49 -12.35
CA LYS A 137 -6.50 -23.18 -12.18
C LYS A 137 -6.21 -22.50 -10.85
N ASP A 138 -4.92 -22.42 -10.54
CA ASP A 138 -4.39 -21.67 -9.42
C ASP A 138 -4.04 -20.25 -9.87
N MET A 139 -4.60 -19.25 -9.17
CA MET A 139 -4.40 -17.83 -9.39
C MET A 139 -3.59 -17.23 -8.23
N ALA A 140 -2.42 -16.69 -8.53
CA ALA A 140 -1.57 -16.03 -7.55
C ALA A 140 -1.92 -14.55 -7.42
N TYR A 141 -2.04 -14.07 -6.18
CA TYR A 141 -2.21 -12.69 -5.79
C TYR A 141 -1.06 -12.23 -4.88
N GLY A 142 -0.84 -10.92 -4.79
CA GLY A 142 0.08 -10.35 -3.82
C GLY A 142 -0.52 -10.33 -2.40
N ASP A 143 -0.65 -9.14 -1.82
CA ASP A 143 -1.28 -8.95 -0.51
C ASP A 143 -2.81 -8.81 -0.66
N THR A 144 -3.56 -9.24 0.36
CA THR A 144 -5.03 -9.12 0.40
C THR A 144 -5.50 -7.67 0.31
N ALA A 145 -4.73 -6.70 0.84
CA ALA A 145 -4.99 -5.27 0.75
C ALA A 145 -4.40 -4.62 -0.53
N SER A 146 -3.90 -5.42 -1.49
CA SER A 146 -3.39 -4.90 -2.76
C SER A 146 -4.52 -4.58 -3.74
N THR A 147 -4.43 -3.43 -4.39
CA THR A 147 -5.35 -3.03 -5.46
C THR A 147 -5.07 -3.80 -6.74
N SER A 148 -3.86 -3.67 -7.29
CA SER A 148 -3.51 -4.23 -8.62
C SER A 148 -3.07 -5.67 -8.59
N SER A 149 -2.74 -6.22 -7.40
CA SER A 149 -2.40 -7.63 -7.29
C SER A 149 -3.46 -8.48 -6.57
N HIS A 150 -4.62 -7.89 -6.22
CA HIS A 150 -5.76 -8.63 -5.68
C HIS A 150 -7.09 -8.05 -6.18
N LEU A 151 -7.48 -6.85 -5.73
CA LEU A 151 -8.83 -6.30 -5.96
C LEU A 151 -9.19 -6.23 -7.45
N ILE A 152 -8.32 -5.63 -8.28
CA ILE A 152 -8.59 -5.44 -9.71
C ILE A 152 -8.59 -6.79 -10.45
N PRO A 153 -7.56 -7.65 -10.35
CA PRO A 153 -7.57 -8.95 -11.02
C PRO A 153 -8.78 -9.80 -10.62
N LYS A 154 -9.15 -9.80 -9.34
CA LYS A 154 -10.33 -10.50 -8.84
C LYS A 154 -11.63 -9.96 -9.47
N SER A 155 -11.75 -8.63 -9.63
CA SER A 155 -12.91 -8.04 -10.30
C SER A 155 -12.98 -8.41 -11.77
N MET A 156 -11.83 -8.45 -12.46
CA MET A 156 -11.77 -8.85 -13.88
C MET A 156 -12.23 -10.31 -14.09
N LEU A 157 -11.88 -11.19 -13.14
CA LEU A 157 -12.38 -12.59 -13.16
C LEU A 157 -13.87 -12.65 -12.83
N ALA A 158 -14.33 -11.89 -11.84
CA ALA A 158 -15.75 -11.84 -11.49
C ALA A 158 -16.64 -11.29 -12.62
N GLU A 159 -16.15 -10.34 -13.42
CA GLU A 159 -16.83 -9.83 -14.62
C GLU A 159 -17.00 -10.92 -15.70
N LYS A 160 -16.17 -11.96 -15.66
CA LYS A 160 -16.25 -13.17 -16.51
C LYS A 160 -17.04 -14.32 -15.85
N GLY A 161 -17.66 -14.06 -14.70
CA GLY A 161 -18.42 -15.05 -13.94
C GLY A 161 -17.58 -16.05 -13.15
N LEU A 162 -16.26 -15.85 -13.07
CA LEU A 162 -15.36 -16.71 -12.32
C LEU A 162 -15.29 -16.26 -10.87
N ILE A 163 -15.65 -17.18 -9.95
CA ILE A 163 -15.72 -16.95 -8.51
C ILE A 163 -14.69 -17.84 -7.80
N ASN A 164 -13.91 -17.22 -6.91
CA ASN A 164 -12.96 -17.94 -6.07
C ASN A 164 -13.62 -19.10 -5.30
N ALA A 165 -12.86 -20.15 -5.05
CA ALA A 165 -13.26 -21.40 -4.38
C ALA A 165 -14.37 -22.21 -5.08
N ARG A 166 -15.02 -21.63 -6.11
CA ARG A 166 -15.95 -22.35 -6.98
C ARG A 166 -15.30 -22.71 -8.31
N ASP A 167 -14.66 -21.71 -8.95
CA ASP A 167 -14.17 -21.81 -10.33
C ASP A 167 -12.64 -21.80 -10.42
N TYR A 168 -11.92 -21.26 -9.44
CA TYR A 168 -10.46 -21.23 -9.36
C TYR A 168 -9.98 -21.18 -7.90
N ASN A 169 -8.68 -21.43 -7.65
CA ASN A 169 -8.08 -21.34 -6.32
C ASN A 169 -7.24 -20.10 -6.18
N GLU A 170 -7.32 -19.41 -5.03
CA GLU A 170 -6.50 -18.21 -4.73
C GLU A 170 -5.30 -18.56 -3.85
N HIS A 171 -4.14 -17.98 -4.18
CA HIS A 171 -2.91 -18.07 -3.38
C HIS A 171 -2.34 -16.67 -3.17
N PHE A 172 -2.24 -16.24 -1.91
CA PHE A 172 -1.68 -14.94 -1.55
C PHE A 172 -0.20 -15.08 -1.20
N LEU A 173 0.66 -14.30 -1.89
CA LEU A 173 2.13 -14.41 -1.84
C LEU A 173 2.79 -13.16 -1.22
N GLY A 174 2.00 -12.15 -0.85
CA GLY A 174 2.43 -10.91 -0.21
C GLY A 174 2.93 -9.84 -1.16
N ALA A 175 3.77 -10.18 -2.17
CA ALA A 175 4.42 -9.19 -3.02
C ALA A 175 4.26 -9.49 -4.51
N HIS A 176 4.39 -8.47 -5.36
CA HIS A 176 4.20 -8.55 -6.81
C HIS A 176 5.29 -9.37 -7.52
N ASP A 177 6.53 -9.24 -7.09
CA ASP A 177 7.66 -10.02 -7.61
C ASP A 177 7.49 -11.53 -7.30
N ALA A 178 6.99 -11.86 -6.11
CA ALA A 178 6.66 -13.23 -5.73
C ALA A 178 5.56 -13.83 -6.63
N VAL A 179 4.54 -13.03 -6.98
CA VAL A 179 3.49 -13.44 -7.93
C VAL A 179 4.09 -13.76 -9.30
N ALA A 180 4.87 -12.84 -9.87
CA ALA A 180 5.47 -13.02 -11.19
C ALA A 180 6.40 -14.23 -11.25
N LEU A 181 7.25 -14.42 -10.25
CA LEU A 181 8.16 -15.56 -10.13
C LEU A 181 7.42 -16.88 -9.96
N THR A 182 6.33 -16.89 -9.18
CA THR A 182 5.52 -18.10 -8.97
C THR A 182 4.84 -18.54 -10.27
N VAL A 183 4.31 -17.60 -11.06
CA VAL A 183 3.74 -17.87 -12.37
C VAL A 183 4.83 -18.33 -13.35
N GLN A 184 5.98 -17.66 -13.39
CA GLN A 184 7.10 -18.06 -14.26
C GLN A 184 7.53 -19.52 -14.01
N ASN A 185 7.57 -19.90 -12.73
CA ASN A 185 8.00 -21.24 -12.32
C ASN A 185 6.89 -22.30 -12.42
N GLY A 186 5.70 -21.95 -12.91
CA GLY A 186 4.56 -22.86 -13.08
C GLY A 186 3.92 -23.35 -11.79
N LYS A 187 4.23 -22.70 -10.64
CA LYS A 187 3.64 -23.06 -9.33
C LYS A 187 2.22 -22.51 -9.17
N ALA A 188 1.88 -21.47 -9.91
CA ALA A 188 0.52 -21.04 -10.20
C ALA A 188 0.42 -20.83 -11.71
N GLN A 189 -0.74 -21.09 -12.30
CA GLN A 189 -0.93 -20.99 -13.75
C GLN A 189 -1.15 -19.55 -14.19
N ALA A 190 -1.73 -18.71 -13.34
CA ALA A 190 -1.96 -17.29 -13.59
C ALA A 190 -1.65 -16.45 -12.34
N GLY A 191 -1.56 -15.13 -12.51
CA GLY A 191 -1.36 -14.21 -11.39
C GLY A 191 -1.69 -12.77 -11.76
N GLY A 192 -2.06 -11.97 -10.74
CA GLY A 192 -2.38 -10.56 -10.89
C GLY A 192 -1.32 -9.66 -10.26
N LEU A 193 -0.90 -8.60 -10.96
CA LEU A 193 0.06 -7.64 -10.41
C LEU A 193 0.00 -6.29 -11.13
N SER A 194 0.72 -5.28 -10.61
CA SER A 194 0.89 -3.99 -11.26
C SER A 194 1.61 -4.14 -12.61
N LYS A 195 1.07 -3.52 -13.67
CA LYS A 195 1.68 -3.52 -15.00
C LYS A 195 3.10 -2.97 -14.97
N ILE A 196 3.32 -1.81 -14.31
CA ILE A 196 4.63 -1.17 -14.20
C ILE A 196 5.65 -2.07 -13.48
N ILE A 197 5.23 -2.75 -12.40
CA ILE A 197 6.11 -3.68 -11.67
C ILE A 197 6.45 -4.87 -12.59
N PHE A 198 5.48 -5.47 -13.25
CA PHE A 198 5.72 -6.57 -14.19
C PHE A 198 6.73 -6.18 -15.28
N GLU A 199 6.52 -5.05 -15.94
CA GLU A 199 7.43 -4.54 -16.97
C GLU A 199 8.83 -4.26 -16.42
N THR A 200 8.93 -3.74 -15.19
CA THR A 200 10.22 -3.53 -14.52
C THR A 200 10.96 -4.84 -14.23
N LEU A 201 10.24 -5.88 -13.82
CA LEU A 201 10.81 -7.21 -13.57
C LEU A 201 11.33 -7.85 -14.86
N VAL A 202 10.60 -7.68 -15.98
CA VAL A 202 11.05 -8.15 -17.32
C VAL A 202 12.29 -7.39 -17.76
N GLU A 203 12.30 -6.06 -17.68
CA GLU A 203 13.46 -5.22 -18.06
C GLU A 203 14.72 -5.55 -17.27
N LYS A 204 14.57 -5.91 -15.98
CA LYS A 204 15.69 -6.33 -15.13
C LYS A 204 16.14 -7.78 -15.37
N GLY A 205 15.48 -8.50 -16.28
CA GLY A 205 15.76 -9.91 -16.55
C GLY A 205 15.37 -10.86 -15.40
N MET A 206 14.56 -10.39 -14.42
CA MET A 206 14.04 -11.24 -13.34
C MET A 206 12.91 -12.15 -13.84
N ILE A 207 12.15 -11.68 -14.82
CA ILE A 207 11.09 -12.43 -15.48
C ILE A 207 11.46 -12.57 -16.96
N ASP A 208 11.44 -13.82 -17.42
CA ASP A 208 11.64 -14.21 -18.82
C ASP A 208 10.31 -14.08 -19.59
N PRO A 209 10.20 -13.15 -20.56
CA PRO A 209 8.98 -12.93 -21.31
C PRO A 209 8.58 -14.12 -22.21
N THR A 210 9.46 -15.10 -22.40
CA THR A 210 9.13 -16.34 -23.13
C THR A 210 8.38 -17.34 -22.24
N LYS A 211 8.50 -17.21 -20.91
CA LYS A 211 7.85 -18.09 -19.93
C LYS A 211 6.56 -17.54 -19.35
N VAL A 212 6.36 -16.23 -19.48
CA VAL A 212 5.19 -15.53 -18.91
C VAL A 212 4.60 -14.60 -19.94
N LYS A 213 3.29 -14.68 -20.14
CA LYS A 213 2.55 -13.79 -21.05
C LYS A 213 1.50 -12.98 -20.31
N VAL A 214 1.26 -11.75 -20.75
CA VAL A 214 0.11 -10.94 -20.30
C VAL A 214 -1.13 -11.43 -21.07
N ILE A 215 -2.18 -11.80 -20.34
CA ILE A 215 -3.46 -12.24 -20.92
C ILE A 215 -4.55 -11.19 -20.83
N ALA A 216 -4.43 -10.26 -19.87
CA ALA A 216 -5.37 -9.13 -19.75
C ALA A 216 -4.70 -7.93 -19.10
N VAL A 217 -5.17 -6.74 -19.48
CA VAL A 217 -4.82 -5.45 -18.88
C VAL A 217 -6.10 -4.79 -18.39
N SER A 218 -6.10 -4.27 -17.16
CA SER A 218 -7.26 -3.57 -16.60
C SER A 218 -7.49 -2.22 -17.28
N LYS A 219 -8.69 -1.65 -17.09
CA LYS A 219 -8.86 -0.18 -17.24
C LYS A 219 -7.93 0.56 -16.28
N PRO A 220 -7.66 1.87 -16.53
CA PRO A 220 -6.84 2.67 -15.62
C PRO A 220 -7.55 2.89 -14.27
N PHE A 221 -6.76 2.90 -13.19
CA PHE A 221 -7.17 3.20 -11.82
C PHE A 221 -6.29 4.31 -11.24
N PRO A 222 -6.75 5.03 -10.21
CA PRO A 222 -5.94 6.06 -9.54
C PRO A 222 -4.60 5.50 -9.07
N GLN A 223 -3.53 6.29 -9.25
CA GLN A 223 -2.17 5.93 -8.86
C GLN A 223 -2.04 5.80 -7.34
N TYR A 224 -0.99 5.17 -6.88
CA TYR A 224 -0.63 4.99 -5.48
C TYR A 224 -0.50 6.34 -4.78
N PRO A 225 -1.24 6.59 -3.67
CA PRO A 225 -1.14 7.84 -2.94
C PRO A 225 0.04 7.88 -1.99
N TRP A 226 0.66 9.03 -1.91
CA TRP A 226 1.35 9.49 -0.73
C TRP A 226 0.31 10.08 0.22
N ALA A 227 0.30 9.61 1.45
CA ALA A 227 -0.58 10.11 2.50
C ALA A 227 0.23 10.51 3.72
N MET A 228 -0.30 11.46 4.50
CA MET A 228 0.28 11.90 5.76
C MET A 228 -0.80 11.88 6.85
N ARG A 229 -0.40 11.75 8.12
CA ARG A 229 -1.34 11.89 9.22
C ARG A 229 -1.86 13.34 9.32
N SER A 230 -3.16 13.50 9.55
CA SER A 230 -3.82 14.81 9.51
C SER A 230 -3.40 15.75 10.64
N ASN A 231 -2.92 15.19 11.76
CA ASN A 231 -2.50 15.95 12.96
C ASN A 231 -1.04 16.44 12.92
N LEU A 232 -0.36 16.39 11.77
CA LEU A 232 0.91 17.09 11.58
C LEU A 232 0.69 18.61 11.62
N ASP A 233 1.72 19.35 12.04
CA ASP A 233 1.71 20.81 12.00
C ASP A 233 1.30 21.34 10.61
N PRO A 234 0.42 22.35 10.50
CA PRO A 234 -0.08 22.84 9.21
C PRO A 234 1.02 23.35 8.27
N GLU A 235 2.06 24.02 8.79
CA GLU A 235 3.18 24.50 7.96
C GLU A 235 4.06 23.33 7.52
N LEU A 236 4.27 22.33 8.36
CA LEU A 236 4.96 21.11 7.97
C LEU A 236 4.21 20.36 6.87
N LYS A 237 2.88 20.20 6.98
CA LYS A 237 2.04 19.59 5.93
C LYS A 237 2.15 20.33 4.61
N LYS A 238 2.13 21.66 4.64
CA LYS A 238 2.30 22.49 3.44
C LYS A 238 3.67 22.27 2.80
N ARG A 239 4.74 22.27 3.60
CA ARG A 239 6.11 22.02 3.11
C ARG A 239 6.26 20.62 2.52
N ILE A 240 5.69 19.57 3.16
CA ILE A 240 5.67 18.20 2.64
C ILE A 240 4.98 18.19 1.28
N ARG A 241 3.79 18.77 1.18
CA ARG A 241 3.00 18.83 -0.06
C ARG A 241 3.79 19.52 -1.19
N SER A 242 4.38 20.68 -0.92
CA SER A 242 5.22 21.39 -1.89
C SER A 242 6.46 20.57 -2.29
N ALA A 243 7.15 19.93 -1.34
CA ALA A 243 8.32 19.11 -1.64
C ALA A 243 8.02 17.99 -2.65
N PHE A 244 6.84 17.41 -2.60
CA PHE A 244 6.43 16.39 -3.58
C PHE A 244 5.97 17.03 -4.90
N LEU A 245 5.04 18.00 -4.87
CA LEU A 245 4.42 18.54 -6.08
C LEU A 245 5.40 19.37 -6.93
N ASP A 246 6.39 20.02 -6.31
CA ASP A 246 7.40 20.82 -7.00
C ASP A 246 8.64 19.99 -7.40
N MET A 247 8.68 18.70 -7.06
CA MET A 247 9.83 17.85 -7.31
C MET A 247 10.05 17.64 -8.81
N LYS A 248 11.27 17.95 -9.26
CA LYS A 248 11.75 17.79 -10.64
C LYS A 248 13.12 17.10 -10.70
N ASP A 249 13.62 16.61 -9.56
CA ASP A 249 14.94 16.01 -9.49
C ASP A 249 14.96 14.68 -10.26
N PRO A 250 15.74 14.58 -11.35
CA PRO A 250 15.78 13.36 -12.16
C PRO A 250 16.39 12.18 -11.43
N GLU A 251 17.26 12.41 -10.44
CA GLU A 251 17.85 11.32 -9.66
C GLU A 251 16.82 10.67 -8.71
N VAL A 252 15.87 11.48 -8.22
CA VAL A 252 14.72 10.94 -7.45
C VAL A 252 13.79 10.17 -8.39
N LEU A 253 13.44 10.77 -9.54
CA LEU A 253 12.48 10.21 -10.48
C LEU A 253 12.95 8.91 -11.13
N LYS A 254 14.26 8.69 -11.26
CA LYS A 254 14.84 7.39 -11.71
C LYS A 254 14.38 6.19 -10.87
N GLY A 255 14.05 6.41 -9.59
CA GLY A 255 13.50 5.37 -8.71
C GLY A 255 12.09 4.90 -9.11
N PHE A 256 11.38 5.69 -9.95
CA PHE A 256 9.98 5.51 -10.29
C PHE A 256 9.82 5.45 -11.82
N LYS A 257 9.73 4.23 -12.37
CA LYS A 257 9.64 4.00 -13.81
C LYS A 257 8.52 4.84 -14.44
N GLY A 258 8.85 5.59 -15.49
CA GLY A 258 7.92 6.40 -16.27
C GLY A 258 7.49 7.71 -15.60
N ALA A 259 7.81 7.93 -14.32
CA ALA A 259 7.41 9.16 -13.63
C ALA A 259 8.16 10.38 -14.15
N THR A 260 7.42 11.45 -14.40
CA THR A 260 7.94 12.77 -14.77
C THR A 260 7.81 13.80 -13.65
N GLY A 261 7.22 13.38 -12.53
CA GLY A 261 6.98 14.20 -11.33
C GLY A 261 5.91 13.59 -10.44
N PHE A 262 5.33 14.43 -9.59
CA PHE A 262 4.18 14.09 -8.77
C PHE A 262 2.99 14.99 -9.13
N GLY A 263 1.77 14.43 -9.09
CA GLY A 263 0.51 15.15 -9.25
C GLY A 263 -0.28 15.21 -7.94
N PRO A 264 -1.19 16.19 -7.78
CA PRO A 264 -2.07 16.25 -6.62
C PRO A 264 -3.04 15.08 -6.62
N MET A 265 -3.39 14.60 -5.42
CA MET A 265 -4.35 13.55 -5.20
C MET A 265 -5.10 13.79 -3.89
N CYS A 266 -6.36 13.39 -3.83
CA CYS A 266 -7.17 13.51 -2.63
C CYS A 266 -7.96 12.23 -2.35
N ASP A 267 -8.60 12.14 -1.19
CA ASP A 267 -9.35 10.96 -0.76
C ASP A 267 -10.46 10.55 -1.75
N LYS A 268 -11.14 11.53 -2.33
CA LYS A 268 -12.26 11.30 -3.27
C LYS A 268 -11.83 10.57 -4.55
N ASP A 269 -10.59 10.72 -4.97
CA ASP A 269 -10.07 10.05 -6.17
C ASP A 269 -10.09 8.52 -6.01
N TYR A 270 -10.17 8.01 -4.76
CA TYR A 270 -10.19 6.58 -4.43
C TYR A 270 -11.60 6.01 -4.23
N ASP A 271 -12.68 6.77 -4.51
CA ASP A 271 -14.05 6.26 -4.40
C ASP A 271 -14.31 5.09 -5.35
N ILE A 272 -13.71 5.10 -6.54
CA ILE A 272 -13.76 3.96 -7.48
C ILE A 272 -13.22 2.65 -6.87
N VAL A 273 -12.23 2.74 -5.98
CA VAL A 273 -11.67 1.58 -5.28
C VAL A 273 -12.63 1.08 -4.21
N ARG A 274 -13.28 2.00 -3.48
CA ARG A 274 -14.32 1.69 -2.50
C ARG A 274 -15.52 0.99 -3.16
N ASP A 275 -15.94 1.50 -4.31
CA ASP A 275 -17.07 0.92 -5.05
C ASP A 275 -16.73 -0.45 -5.62
N LEU A 276 -15.52 -0.66 -6.12
CA LEU A 276 -15.08 -1.96 -6.58
C LEU A 276 -15.04 -3.00 -5.45
N ALA A 277 -14.58 -2.62 -4.27
CA ALA A 277 -14.58 -3.48 -3.09
C ALA A 277 -16.01 -3.89 -2.67
N LYS A 278 -16.97 -2.95 -2.74
CA LYS A 278 -18.40 -3.24 -2.47
C LYS A 278 -18.98 -4.23 -3.48
N VAL A 279 -18.69 -4.06 -4.79
CA VAL A 279 -19.15 -4.99 -5.84
C VAL A 279 -18.66 -6.40 -5.60
N LEU A 280 -17.44 -6.56 -5.08
CA LEU A 280 -16.87 -7.86 -4.72
C LEU A 280 -17.29 -8.36 -3.32
N ASN A 281 -18.18 -7.65 -2.62
CA ASN A 281 -18.60 -7.95 -1.26
C ASN A 281 -17.42 -8.07 -0.27
N LEU A 282 -16.35 -7.31 -0.48
CA LEU A 282 -15.22 -7.26 0.45
C LEU A 282 -15.58 -6.39 1.65
N ASP A 283 -15.52 -6.96 2.84
CA ASP A 283 -15.75 -6.23 4.08
C ASP A 283 -14.48 -5.46 4.48
N LEU A 284 -14.40 -4.19 4.05
CA LEU A 284 -13.27 -3.31 4.34
C LEU A 284 -13.02 -3.09 5.85
N ALA A 285 -14.02 -3.35 6.71
CA ALA A 285 -13.86 -3.22 8.16
C ALA A 285 -13.14 -4.44 8.76
N ARG A 286 -13.19 -5.59 8.09
CA ARG A 286 -12.56 -6.85 8.53
C ARG A 286 -11.21 -7.11 7.87
N MET A 287 -10.87 -6.36 6.85
CA MET A 287 -9.57 -6.39 6.20
C MET A 287 -8.59 -5.47 6.97
#